data_2f1338793719d0138818faeec1214cc3
#
_entry.id   2f1338793719d0138818faeec1214cc3
#
_cell.length_a   1.000
_cell.length_b   1.000
_cell.length_c   1.000
_cell.angle_alpha   90.00
_cell.angle_beta   90.00
_cell.angle_gamma   90.00
#
_symmetry.space_group_name_H-M   'P 1'
#
loop_
_entity.id
_entity.type
_entity.pdbx_description
1 polymer ?
#
loop_
_entity_poly.entity_id
_entity_poly.type
_entity_poly.pdbx_seq_one_letter_code
_entity_poly.pdbx_strand_id
1 'polypeptide(L)'
;MAVVDAGVGTDRRVLGATRFGRYFLAPDNGLLSFLSLNATFISIPVLPEAAPTFHGRDVFAPAAGRLATGGSLESLGSGVTDPVYAPLPIPVTEGDSVVGEVLHVDRFGTLISNITGNAIEPGVAISVAGIDAGPLQRTFADVPSGHIVAFVGSGGTVEIAVRDGSATRMLGVGVGAEVRA
;
A
#
# COMPACT_ATOMS: atom_id res chain seq x y z
N MET A 1 4.59 -12.06 7.21
CA MET A 1 5.95 -11.70 6.78
C MET A 1 5.89 -11.14 5.37
N ALA A 2 6.52 -10.00 5.15
CA ALA A 2 6.66 -9.39 3.82
C ALA A 2 8.13 -8.97 3.61
N VAL A 3 8.75 -9.43 2.52
CA VAL A 3 10.15 -9.17 2.21
C VAL A 3 10.23 -8.51 0.84
N VAL A 4 9.95 -7.19 0.82
CA VAL A 4 10.23 -6.30 -0.31
C VAL A 4 11.38 -5.43 0.13
N ASP A 5 12.59 -5.72 -0.35
CA ASP A 5 13.82 -5.34 0.33
C ASP A 5 14.92 -4.88 -0.65
N ALA A 6 14.71 -3.72 -1.25
CA ALA A 6 15.75 -3.09 -2.10
C ALA A 6 17.02 -2.69 -1.31
N GLY A 7 16.91 -2.60 0.03
CA GLY A 7 18.03 -2.27 0.92
C GLY A 7 18.70 -3.48 1.56
N VAL A 8 18.48 -4.71 1.06
CA VAL A 8 19.15 -5.90 1.61
C VAL A 8 20.69 -5.74 1.57
N GLY A 9 21.36 -6.10 2.66
CA GLY A 9 22.83 -5.96 2.79
C GLY A 9 23.32 -4.55 3.16
N THR A 10 22.44 -3.58 3.37
CA THR A 10 22.77 -2.27 3.96
C THR A 10 22.54 -2.27 5.47
N ASP A 11 22.74 -1.12 6.12
CA ASP A 11 22.53 -0.91 7.56
C ASP A 11 21.06 -0.86 7.98
N ARG A 12 20.11 -1.06 7.05
CA ARG A 12 18.68 -1.09 7.37
C ARG A 12 18.39 -2.20 8.37
N ARG A 13 17.58 -1.91 9.37
CA ARG A 13 17.16 -2.89 10.39
C ARG A 13 16.22 -3.95 9.78
N VAL A 14 16.20 -5.12 10.41
CA VAL A 14 15.16 -6.12 10.22
C VAL A 14 14.14 -5.93 11.33
N LEU A 15 12.89 -5.63 11.02
CA LEU A 15 11.86 -5.39 12.01
C LEU A 15 10.98 -6.62 12.26
N GLY A 16 10.72 -6.86 13.53
CA GLY A 16 9.57 -7.59 14.01
C GLY A 16 8.59 -6.61 14.66
N ALA A 17 7.31 -6.84 14.49
CA ALA A 17 6.29 -6.03 15.16
C ALA A 17 5.12 -6.90 15.65
N THR A 18 4.42 -6.43 16.68
CA THR A 18 3.16 -7.01 17.12
C THR A 18 2.09 -5.95 17.23
N ARG A 19 0.89 -6.30 16.74
CA ARG A 19 -0.33 -5.50 16.89
C ARG A 19 -1.56 -6.40 16.83
N PHE A 20 -2.54 -6.16 17.70
CA PHE A 20 -3.78 -6.94 17.77
C PHE A 20 -3.57 -8.46 17.87
N GLY A 21 -2.55 -8.90 18.62
CA GLY A 21 -2.21 -10.31 18.77
C GLY A 21 -1.62 -10.98 17.52
N ARG A 22 -1.20 -10.19 16.53
CA ARG A 22 -0.56 -10.69 15.29
C ARG A 22 0.87 -10.21 15.19
N TYR A 23 1.72 -11.05 14.60
CA TYR A 23 3.12 -10.74 14.33
C TYR A 23 3.33 -10.31 12.87
N PHE A 24 4.21 -9.32 12.70
CA PHE A 24 4.62 -8.79 11.41
C PHE A 24 6.14 -8.78 11.32
N LEU A 25 6.69 -9.22 10.21
CA LEU A 25 8.13 -9.20 9.94
C LEU A 25 8.37 -8.55 8.58
N ALA A 26 9.23 -7.55 8.54
CA ALA A 26 9.61 -6.84 7.31
C ALA A 26 10.92 -6.06 7.48
N PRO A 27 11.59 -5.66 6.39
CA PRO A 27 12.67 -4.69 6.46
C PRO A 27 12.16 -3.34 6.97
N ASP A 28 13.04 -2.59 7.66
CA ASP A 28 12.76 -1.24 8.15
C ASP A 28 12.92 -0.21 7.02
N ASN A 29 11.95 -0.19 6.13
CA ASN A 29 11.92 0.65 4.93
C ASN A 29 10.55 1.31 4.69
N GLY A 30 9.71 1.37 5.73
CA GLY A 30 8.35 1.91 5.63
C GLY A 30 7.28 0.86 5.30
N LEU A 31 7.64 -0.38 5.00
CA LEU A 31 6.66 -1.42 4.65
C LEU A 31 5.66 -1.72 5.79
N LEU A 32 6.01 -1.45 7.05
CA LEU A 32 5.14 -1.61 8.21
C LEU A 32 4.44 -0.31 8.65
N SER A 33 4.48 0.75 7.85
CA SER A 33 3.88 2.06 8.21
C SER A 33 2.38 1.98 8.50
N PHE A 34 1.66 1.02 7.90
CA PHE A 34 0.24 0.79 8.18
C PHE A 34 -0.06 0.31 9.60
N LEU A 35 0.95 -0.16 10.35
CA LEU A 35 0.76 -0.60 11.73
C LEU A 35 0.63 0.56 12.71
N SER A 36 1.19 1.75 12.38
CA SER A 36 1.12 3.00 13.15
C SER A 36 1.09 2.89 14.71
N LEU A 37 0.60 3.90 15.37
CA LEU A 37 0.74 4.34 16.76
C LEU A 37 0.60 3.31 17.92
N ASN A 38 0.18 2.08 17.70
CA ASN A 38 -0.04 1.09 18.77
C ASN A 38 0.64 -0.26 18.51
N ALA A 39 1.65 -0.29 17.65
CA ALA A 39 2.46 -1.48 17.43
C ALA A 39 3.73 -1.42 18.31
N THR A 40 4.13 -2.56 18.83
CA THR A 40 5.45 -2.72 19.45
C THR A 40 6.40 -3.21 18.36
N PHE A 41 7.55 -2.55 18.23
CA PHE A 41 8.59 -2.91 17.26
C PHE A 41 9.85 -3.38 17.95
N ILE A 42 10.52 -4.35 17.32
CA ILE A 42 11.86 -4.80 17.68
C ILE A 42 12.77 -4.82 16.46
N SER A 43 14.07 -4.66 16.67
CA SER A 43 15.11 -4.91 15.69
C SER A 43 15.67 -6.32 15.90
N ILE A 44 15.58 -7.15 14.88
CA ILE A 44 16.11 -8.51 14.86
C ILE A 44 17.55 -8.42 14.32
N PRO A 45 18.56 -8.95 15.05
CA PRO A 45 19.94 -8.90 14.61
C PRO A 45 20.15 -9.76 13.35
N VAL A 46 20.93 -9.25 12.43
CA VAL A 46 21.46 -10.02 11.30
C VAL A 46 22.76 -10.67 11.75
N LEU A 47 22.77 -11.99 11.78
CA LEU A 47 23.96 -12.73 12.21
C LEU A 47 25.03 -12.75 11.11
N PRO A 48 26.32 -12.83 11.46
CA PRO A 48 27.41 -12.80 10.47
C PRO A 48 27.35 -13.89 9.40
N GLU A 49 26.75 -15.03 9.71
CA GLU A 49 26.57 -16.17 8.80
C GLU A 49 25.42 -15.98 7.80
N ALA A 50 24.57 -14.97 8.00
CA ALA A 50 23.49 -14.67 7.05
C ALA A 50 24.08 -14.14 5.72
N ALA A 51 23.66 -14.73 4.61
CA ALA A 51 24.10 -14.26 3.30
C ALA A 51 23.57 -12.83 3.03
N PRO A 52 24.42 -11.88 2.60
CA PRO A 52 24.06 -10.47 2.49
C PRO A 52 22.82 -10.17 1.62
N THR A 53 22.51 -11.02 0.65
CA THR A 53 21.37 -10.85 -0.27
C THR A 53 20.21 -11.80 0.02
N PHE A 54 20.30 -12.63 1.08
CA PHE A 54 19.31 -13.66 1.40
C PHE A 54 18.69 -13.50 2.79
N HIS A 55 18.53 -12.26 3.28
CA HIS A 55 17.91 -12.01 4.58
C HIS A 55 16.48 -12.61 4.69
N GLY A 56 15.76 -12.75 3.58
CA GLY A 56 14.48 -13.47 3.55
C GLY A 56 14.60 -14.89 4.10
N ARG A 57 15.60 -15.63 3.62
CA ARG A 57 15.86 -17.02 4.02
C ARG A 57 16.58 -17.11 5.38
N ASP A 58 17.60 -16.27 5.61
CA ASP A 58 18.56 -16.49 6.70
C ASP A 58 18.17 -15.72 7.98
N VAL A 59 17.29 -14.70 7.88
CA VAL A 59 16.86 -13.88 9.02
C VAL A 59 15.33 -13.92 9.21
N PHE A 60 14.57 -13.55 8.17
CA PHE A 60 13.11 -13.45 8.29
C PHE A 60 12.42 -14.81 8.46
N ALA A 61 12.80 -15.83 7.70
CA ALA A 61 12.17 -17.13 7.78
C ALA A 61 12.44 -17.83 9.13
N PRO A 62 13.68 -17.85 9.69
CA PRO A 62 13.93 -18.36 11.04
C PRO A 62 13.15 -17.60 12.13
N ALA A 63 13.07 -16.27 12.04
CA ALA A 63 12.30 -15.46 12.98
C ALA A 63 10.79 -15.82 12.93
N ALA A 64 10.25 -15.95 11.71
CA ALA A 64 8.86 -16.38 11.51
C ALA A 64 8.61 -17.79 12.08
N GLY A 65 9.54 -18.72 11.89
CA GLY A 65 9.45 -20.08 12.45
C GLY A 65 9.41 -20.07 13.96
N ARG A 66 10.26 -19.28 14.63
CA ARG A 66 10.26 -19.15 16.10
C ARG A 66 8.93 -18.60 16.62
N LEU A 67 8.38 -17.57 15.99
CA LEU A 67 7.07 -17.03 16.37
C LEU A 67 5.94 -18.03 16.15
N ALA A 68 5.97 -18.76 15.04
CA ALA A 68 4.96 -19.78 14.72
C ALA A 68 4.96 -20.97 15.69
N THR A 69 6.10 -21.26 16.33
CA THR A 69 6.24 -22.32 17.35
C THR A 69 6.03 -21.82 18.78
N GLY A 70 5.49 -20.61 18.97
CA GLY A 70 5.15 -20.06 20.28
C GLY A 70 6.24 -19.20 20.94
N GLY A 71 7.31 -18.88 20.22
CA GLY A 71 8.30 -17.91 20.69
C GLY A 71 7.72 -16.51 20.85
N SER A 72 8.24 -15.71 21.78
CA SER A 72 7.83 -14.31 21.93
C SER A 72 8.59 -13.39 20.98
N LEU A 73 7.98 -12.25 20.62
CA LEU A 73 8.61 -11.25 19.78
C LEU A 73 9.89 -10.69 20.44
N GLU A 74 9.81 -10.41 21.72
CA GLU A 74 10.89 -9.82 22.54
C GLU A 74 12.13 -10.72 22.59
N SER A 75 11.96 -12.05 22.43
CA SER A 75 13.07 -12.99 22.40
C SER A 75 13.91 -12.93 21.11
N LEU A 76 13.43 -12.22 20.10
CA LEU A 76 14.09 -12.15 18.79
C LEU A 76 15.02 -10.95 18.65
N GLY A 77 14.93 -9.93 19.53
CA GLY A 77 15.75 -8.74 19.39
C GLY A 77 15.43 -7.63 20.38
N SER A 78 15.85 -6.42 20.07
CA SER A 78 15.74 -5.26 20.95
C SER A 78 14.66 -4.30 20.49
N GLY A 79 13.99 -3.62 21.45
CA GLY A 79 12.93 -2.65 21.16
C GLY A 79 13.38 -1.51 20.25
N VAL A 80 12.47 -1.08 19.36
CA VAL A 80 12.66 0.05 18.44
C VAL A 80 11.53 1.04 18.65
N THR A 81 11.89 2.32 18.82
CA THR A 81 10.94 3.43 19.01
C THR A 81 10.84 4.35 17.81
N ASP A 82 11.73 4.20 16.84
CA ASP A 82 11.90 5.03 15.65
C ASP A 82 11.91 4.20 14.35
N PRO A 83 10.91 3.35 14.09
CA PRO A 83 10.85 2.64 12.81
C PRO A 83 10.68 3.63 11.66
N VAL A 84 11.20 3.28 10.49
CA VAL A 84 11.02 4.09 9.28
C VAL A 84 9.53 4.07 8.90
N TYR A 85 8.97 5.26 8.73
CA TYR A 85 7.62 5.46 8.22
C TYR A 85 7.66 6.01 6.80
N ALA A 86 6.95 5.36 5.89
CA ALA A 86 6.58 5.91 4.60
C ALA A 86 5.20 6.55 4.75
N PRO A 87 5.06 7.88 4.67
CA PRO A 87 3.75 8.52 4.75
C PRO A 87 2.92 8.06 3.55
N LEU A 88 1.75 7.50 3.84
CA LEU A 88 0.73 7.27 2.81
C LEU A 88 -0.14 8.53 2.74
N PRO A 89 -0.35 9.11 1.57
CA PRO A 89 -1.25 10.24 1.41
C PRO A 89 -2.66 9.87 1.88
N ILE A 90 -3.25 10.74 2.69
CA ILE A 90 -4.61 10.54 3.23
C ILE A 90 -5.54 11.49 2.47
N PRO A 91 -6.67 11.00 1.94
CA PRO A 91 -7.66 11.87 1.31
C PRO A 91 -8.17 12.94 2.29
N VAL A 92 -8.46 14.12 1.78
CA VAL A 92 -9.02 15.22 2.56
C VAL A 92 -10.42 15.56 2.05
N THR A 93 -11.30 16.05 2.93
CA THR A 93 -12.60 16.58 2.53
C THR A 93 -12.48 18.07 2.32
N GLU A 94 -12.88 18.55 1.15
CA GLU A 94 -12.92 19.95 0.76
C GLU A 94 -14.36 20.32 0.35
N GLY A 95 -15.10 20.96 1.26
CA GLY A 95 -16.53 21.20 1.06
C GLY A 95 -17.28 19.88 0.91
N ASP A 96 -17.97 19.70 -0.21
CA ASP A 96 -18.76 18.50 -0.53
C ASP A 96 -17.94 17.46 -1.32
N SER A 97 -16.65 17.70 -1.54
CA SER A 97 -15.77 16.82 -2.31
C SER A 97 -14.77 16.11 -1.44
N VAL A 98 -14.43 14.88 -1.82
CA VAL A 98 -13.28 14.13 -1.29
C VAL A 98 -12.14 14.24 -2.29
N VAL A 99 -11.00 14.75 -1.84
CA VAL A 99 -9.80 14.96 -2.65
C VAL A 99 -8.72 13.98 -2.20
N GLY A 100 -8.24 13.20 -3.12
CA GLY A 100 -7.16 12.25 -2.94
C GLY A 100 -6.19 12.29 -4.11
N GLU A 101 -5.39 11.25 -4.24
CA GLU A 101 -4.43 11.12 -5.34
C GLU A 101 -4.30 9.67 -5.81
N VAL A 102 -3.73 9.50 -6.99
CA VAL A 102 -3.36 8.20 -7.53
C VAL A 102 -2.16 7.66 -6.75
N LEU A 103 -2.36 6.53 -6.03
CA LEU A 103 -1.29 5.83 -5.29
C LEU A 103 -0.50 4.87 -6.17
N HIS A 104 -1.16 4.26 -7.14
CA HIS A 104 -0.58 3.20 -7.94
C HIS A 104 -1.20 3.16 -9.33
N VAL A 105 -0.40 2.77 -10.31
CA VAL A 105 -0.84 2.43 -11.65
C VAL A 105 -0.56 0.95 -11.87
N ASP A 106 -1.60 0.17 -12.13
CA ASP A 106 -1.42 -1.25 -12.36
C ASP A 106 -0.83 -1.54 -13.76
N ARG A 107 -0.52 -2.80 -14.04
CA ARG A 107 0.05 -3.22 -15.32
C ARG A 107 -0.85 -2.98 -16.54
N PHE A 108 -2.15 -2.81 -16.32
CA PHE A 108 -3.13 -2.52 -17.37
C PHE A 108 -3.26 -1.01 -17.62
N GLY A 109 -2.73 -0.20 -16.70
CA GLY A 109 -2.81 1.25 -16.73
C GLY A 109 -4.05 1.80 -16.04
N THR A 110 -4.64 1.03 -15.12
CA THR A 110 -5.68 1.52 -14.21
C THR A 110 -5.04 2.40 -13.14
N LEU A 111 -5.65 3.54 -12.87
CA LEU A 111 -5.23 4.48 -11.84
C LEU A 111 -5.94 4.13 -10.53
N ILE A 112 -5.20 3.70 -9.52
CA ILE A 112 -5.73 3.30 -8.21
C ILE A 112 -5.51 4.45 -7.23
N SER A 113 -6.60 5.03 -6.70
CA SER A 113 -6.53 6.16 -5.79
C SER A 113 -6.49 5.72 -4.32
N ASN A 114 -6.25 6.69 -3.42
CA ASN A 114 -6.38 6.53 -1.97
C ASN A 114 -7.80 6.82 -1.45
N ILE A 115 -8.75 7.22 -2.31
CA ILE A 115 -10.14 7.48 -1.91
C ILE A 115 -10.85 6.15 -1.72
N THR A 116 -11.39 5.90 -0.51
CA THR A 116 -12.14 4.68 -0.23
C THR A 116 -13.56 4.77 -0.81
N GLY A 117 -14.04 3.67 -1.40
CA GLY A 117 -15.37 3.61 -1.99
C GLY A 117 -16.51 3.89 -1.00
N ASN A 118 -16.31 3.55 0.28
CA ASN A 118 -17.29 3.81 1.34
C ASN A 118 -17.46 5.31 1.68
N ALA A 119 -16.55 6.15 1.24
CA ALA A 119 -16.63 7.60 1.43
C ALA A 119 -17.40 8.31 0.30
N ILE A 120 -17.80 7.56 -0.76
CA ILE A 120 -18.37 8.13 -1.98
C ILE A 120 -19.76 7.55 -2.23
N GLU A 121 -20.74 8.43 -2.45
CA GLU A 121 -22.08 8.03 -2.85
C GLU A 121 -22.12 7.52 -4.30
N PRO A 122 -22.97 6.54 -4.62
CA PRO A 122 -23.17 6.08 -5.99
C PRO A 122 -23.55 7.21 -6.95
N GLY A 123 -22.91 7.27 -8.10
CA GLY A 123 -23.21 8.26 -9.14
C GLY A 123 -22.54 9.63 -8.95
N VAL A 124 -21.70 9.79 -7.93
CA VAL A 124 -20.85 10.98 -7.79
C VAL A 124 -19.91 11.08 -8.97
N ALA A 125 -19.72 12.30 -9.50
CA ALA A 125 -18.78 12.57 -10.59
C ALA A 125 -17.34 12.45 -10.08
N ILE A 126 -16.52 11.70 -10.80
CA ILE A 126 -15.11 11.48 -10.50
C ILE A 126 -14.27 12.24 -11.53
N SER A 127 -13.22 12.92 -11.05
CA SER A 127 -12.22 13.51 -11.93
C SER A 127 -10.81 13.12 -11.52
N VAL A 128 -9.87 13.12 -12.46
CA VAL A 128 -8.43 12.90 -12.22
C VAL A 128 -7.62 13.97 -12.98
N ALA A 129 -6.75 14.68 -12.26
CA ALA A 129 -5.98 15.80 -12.78
C ALA A 129 -6.86 16.85 -13.52
N GLY A 130 -8.08 17.08 -13.03
CA GLY A 130 -9.06 17.98 -13.67
C GLY A 130 -9.79 17.40 -14.88
N ILE A 131 -9.49 16.17 -15.28
CA ILE A 131 -10.17 15.48 -16.40
C ILE A 131 -11.37 14.72 -15.85
N ASP A 132 -12.55 14.95 -16.41
CA ASP A 132 -13.79 14.26 -16.02
C ASP A 132 -13.68 12.75 -16.40
N ALA A 133 -13.84 11.88 -15.41
CA ALA A 133 -13.93 10.43 -15.58
C ALA A 133 -15.37 9.91 -15.55
N GLY A 134 -16.34 10.82 -15.45
CA GLY A 134 -17.76 10.51 -15.36
C GLY A 134 -18.22 10.09 -13.98
N PRO A 135 -19.48 9.66 -13.83
CA PRO A 135 -20.01 9.22 -12.56
C PRO A 135 -19.43 7.86 -12.13
N LEU A 136 -19.37 7.64 -10.80
CA LEU A 136 -18.97 6.36 -10.25
C LEU A 136 -19.89 5.23 -10.74
N GLN A 137 -19.33 4.27 -11.45
CA GLN A 137 -20.00 3.11 -12.05
C GLN A 137 -19.82 1.86 -11.17
N ARG A 138 -20.48 0.78 -11.53
CA ARG A 138 -20.36 -0.51 -10.86
C ARG A 138 -19.23 -1.37 -11.42
N THR A 139 -19.00 -1.29 -12.74
CA THR A 139 -18.05 -2.14 -13.42
C THR A 139 -17.59 -1.55 -14.76
N PHE A 140 -16.54 -2.12 -15.34
CA PHE A 140 -16.06 -1.79 -16.70
C PHE A 140 -17.15 -1.89 -17.78
N ALA A 141 -18.13 -2.79 -17.62
CA ALA A 141 -19.15 -3.03 -18.62
C ALA A 141 -20.18 -1.90 -18.73
N ASP A 142 -20.22 -0.98 -17.78
CA ASP A 142 -21.18 0.12 -17.76
C ASP A 142 -20.85 1.25 -18.75
N VAL A 143 -19.67 1.17 -19.40
CA VAL A 143 -19.27 2.10 -20.47
C VAL A 143 -18.89 1.34 -21.74
N PRO A 144 -18.94 1.97 -22.93
CA PRO A 144 -18.47 1.36 -24.17
C PRO A 144 -16.94 1.09 -24.13
N SER A 145 -16.46 0.16 -24.99
CA SER A 145 -15.02 -0.07 -25.19
C SER A 145 -14.31 1.24 -25.58
N GLY A 146 -13.12 1.44 -25.06
CA GLY A 146 -12.31 2.64 -25.26
C GLY A 146 -12.75 3.86 -24.42
N HIS A 147 -13.77 3.76 -23.58
CA HIS A 147 -14.23 4.86 -22.72
C HIS A 147 -13.66 4.77 -21.30
N ILE A 148 -13.48 5.94 -20.68
CA ILE A 148 -13.08 6.07 -19.29
C ILE A 148 -14.22 5.60 -18.39
N VAL A 149 -13.87 4.96 -17.30
CA VAL A 149 -14.79 4.51 -16.25
C VAL A 149 -14.14 4.68 -14.87
N ALA A 150 -14.90 5.23 -13.93
CA ALA A 150 -14.56 5.24 -12.51
C ALA A 150 -15.42 4.23 -11.77
N PHE A 151 -14.84 3.41 -10.91
CA PHE A 151 -15.55 2.39 -10.14
C PHE A 151 -14.81 2.11 -8.82
N VAL A 152 -15.45 1.37 -7.90
CA VAL A 152 -14.76 0.88 -6.70
C VAL A 152 -14.13 -0.47 -7.01
N GLY A 153 -12.80 -0.53 -6.98
CA GLY A 153 -12.05 -1.74 -7.25
C GLY A 153 -12.09 -2.76 -6.11
N SER A 154 -11.48 -3.92 -6.33
CA SER A 154 -11.42 -5.01 -5.33
C SER A 154 -10.65 -4.64 -4.05
N GLY A 155 -9.78 -3.65 -4.11
CA GLY A 155 -9.09 -3.06 -2.96
C GLY A 155 -9.97 -2.15 -2.10
N GLY A 156 -11.19 -1.86 -2.53
CA GLY A 156 -12.12 -0.97 -1.84
C GLY A 156 -11.87 0.51 -2.08
N THR A 157 -11.01 0.87 -3.03
CA THR A 157 -10.70 2.26 -3.40
C THR A 157 -11.29 2.62 -4.76
N VAL A 158 -11.47 3.92 -5.00
CA VAL A 158 -11.86 4.44 -6.31
C VAL A 158 -10.72 4.22 -7.29
N GLU A 159 -11.06 3.59 -8.41
CA GLU A 159 -10.16 3.32 -9.53
C GLU A 159 -10.68 3.98 -10.80
N ILE A 160 -9.78 4.53 -11.62
CA ILE A 160 -10.10 5.10 -12.92
C ILE A 160 -9.39 4.27 -13.99
N ALA A 161 -10.18 3.75 -14.92
CA ALA A 161 -9.70 2.87 -15.97
C ALA A 161 -10.24 3.28 -17.34
N VAL A 162 -9.78 2.60 -18.38
CA VAL A 162 -10.37 2.64 -19.72
C VAL A 162 -10.79 1.23 -20.08
N ARG A 163 -12.06 1.05 -20.44
CA ARG A 163 -12.52 -0.27 -20.90
C ARG A 163 -11.76 -0.69 -22.15
N ASP A 164 -11.12 -1.86 -22.10
CA ASP A 164 -10.27 -2.42 -23.16
C ASP A 164 -9.08 -1.51 -23.55
N GLY A 165 -8.60 -0.68 -22.58
CA GLY A 165 -7.54 0.30 -22.80
C GLY A 165 -6.72 0.59 -21.56
N SER A 166 -5.97 1.69 -21.58
CA SER A 166 -5.10 2.13 -20.49
C SER A 166 -5.40 3.59 -20.16
N ALA A 167 -5.87 3.84 -18.92
CA ALA A 167 -6.19 5.18 -18.43
C ALA A 167 -4.93 6.04 -18.35
N THR A 168 -3.83 5.51 -17.81
CA THR A 168 -2.57 6.28 -17.73
C THR A 168 -2.07 6.74 -19.10
N ARG A 169 -2.21 5.91 -20.15
CA ARG A 169 -1.82 6.30 -21.52
C ARG A 169 -2.80 7.28 -22.14
N MET A 170 -4.11 7.07 -21.97
CA MET A 170 -5.13 7.93 -22.56
C MET A 170 -5.12 9.33 -21.94
N LEU A 171 -4.96 9.41 -20.62
CA LEU A 171 -5.06 10.67 -19.87
C LEU A 171 -3.70 11.36 -19.69
N GLY A 172 -2.58 10.64 -19.90
CA GLY A 172 -1.25 11.17 -19.66
C GLY A 172 -0.93 11.41 -18.18
N VAL A 173 -1.61 10.70 -17.25
CA VAL A 173 -1.49 10.89 -15.80
C VAL A 173 -0.97 9.63 -15.12
N GLY A 174 -0.44 9.76 -13.91
CA GLY A 174 0.14 8.66 -13.15
C GLY A 174 0.08 8.91 -11.65
N VAL A 175 0.97 8.25 -10.91
CA VAL A 175 1.07 8.36 -9.45
C VAL A 175 1.24 9.82 -9.03
N GLY A 176 0.54 10.24 -7.97
CA GLY A 176 0.51 11.62 -7.46
C GLY A 176 -0.51 12.54 -8.16
N ALA A 177 -1.19 12.07 -9.22
CA ALA A 177 -2.25 12.86 -9.85
C ALA A 177 -3.44 13.01 -8.91
N GLU A 178 -3.96 14.24 -8.74
CA GLU A 178 -5.13 14.52 -7.91
C GLU A 178 -6.35 13.73 -8.45
N VAL A 179 -7.09 13.13 -7.52
CA VAL A 179 -8.41 12.52 -7.79
C VAL A 179 -9.43 13.24 -6.92
N ARG A 180 -10.54 13.62 -7.52
CA ARG A 180 -11.64 14.30 -6.84
C ARG A 180 -12.94 13.56 -7.07
N ALA A 181 -13.69 13.41 -5.97
CA ALA A 181 -14.99 12.74 -5.95
C ALA A 181 -16.02 13.59 -5.22
#